data_b2c7fe88a00e85fccba89358db5c1d62
#
_entry.id   b2c7fe88a00e85fccba89358db5c1d62
#
_cell.length_a   1.000
_cell.length_b   1.000
_cell.length_c   1.000
_cell.angle_alpha   90.00
_cell.angle_beta   90.00
_cell.angle_gamma   90.00
#
_symmetry.space_group_name_H-M   'P 1'
#
loop_
_entity.id
_entity.type
_entity.pdbx_description
1 polymer ?
#
loop_
_entity_poly.entity_id
_entity_poly.type
_entity_poly.pdbx_seq_one_letter_code
_entity_poly.pdbx_strand_id
1 'polypeptide(L)'
;MNRQVAAEFDAHERRPWSLEIVMIELAKQVGDLAKAILTTEGYYLGDRDGQPGYRAGTDRVANELADILYCLMRVADHYQIDLAEAHVRARTAEWDYVSPDAPIPWAD
;
A
#
# COMPACT_ATOMS: atom_id res chain seq x y z
N MET A 1 10.72 -3.55 -11.93
CA MET A 1 10.84 -2.17 -11.41
C MET A 1 10.94 -2.12 -9.89
N ASN A 2 10.05 -2.77 -9.18
CA ASN A 2 10.03 -2.71 -7.70
C ASN A 2 11.31 -3.28 -7.06
N ARG A 3 11.84 -4.39 -7.58
CA ARG A 3 13.08 -4.99 -7.07
C ARG A 3 14.29 -4.09 -7.28
N GLN A 4 14.32 -3.37 -8.41
CA GLN A 4 15.41 -2.43 -8.70
C GLN A 4 15.36 -1.25 -7.75
N VAL A 5 14.17 -0.72 -7.47
CA VAL A 5 14.00 0.36 -6.49
C VAL A 5 14.41 -0.11 -5.10
N ALA A 6 13.99 -1.32 -4.69
CA ALA A 6 14.36 -1.88 -3.40
C ALA A 6 15.87 -2.06 -3.26
N ALA A 7 16.54 -2.54 -4.31
CA ALA A 7 18.00 -2.71 -4.30
C ALA A 7 18.72 -1.36 -4.14
N GLU A 8 18.28 -0.33 -4.87
CA GLU A 8 18.85 1.02 -4.74
C GLU A 8 18.59 1.59 -3.35
N PHE A 9 17.39 1.41 -2.83
CA PHE A 9 17.00 1.85 -1.50
C PHE A 9 17.90 1.20 -0.44
N ASP A 10 18.07 -0.13 -0.51
CA ASP A 10 18.89 -0.88 0.42
C ASP A 10 20.36 -0.43 0.36
N ALA A 11 20.84 -0.07 -0.83
CA ALA A 11 22.22 0.41 -1.01
C ALA A 11 22.46 1.77 -0.32
N HIS A 12 21.43 2.59 -0.13
CA HIS A 12 21.54 3.93 0.47
C HIS A 12 21.16 3.95 1.96
N GLU A 13 20.59 2.87 2.48
CA GLU A 13 20.22 2.77 3.88
C GLU A 13 21.44 2.41 4.74
N ARG A 14 21.41 2.85 6.01
CA ARG A 14 22.47 2.48 6.95
C ARG A 14 22.50 0.98 7.24
N ARG A 15 21.34 0.35 7.18
CA ARG A 15 21.17 -1.09 7.38
C ARG A 15 20.20 -1.60 6.32
N PRO A 16 20.46 -2.76 5.72
CA PRO A 16 19.48 -3.41 4.89
C PRO A 16 18.17 -3.64 5.68
N TRP A 17 17.05 -3.44 5.05
CA TRP A 17 15.75 -3.65 5.70
C TRP A 17 15.44 -5.13 5.77
N SER A 18 15.30 -5.63 7.00
CA SER A 18 14.75 -6.96 7.24
C SER A 18 13.25 -6.99 6.98
N LEU A 19 12.68 -8.18 6.92
CA LEU A 19 11.23 -8.35 6.79
C LEU A 19 10.49 -7.64 7.93
N GLU A 20 11.00 -7.74 9.14
CA GLU A 20 10.41 -7.11 10.33
C GLU A 20 10.40 -5.58 10.19
N ILE A 21 11.47 -4.99 9.67
CA ILE A 21 11.55 -3.55 9.44
C ILE A 21 10.56 -3.13 8.35
N VAL A 22 10.42 -3.92 7.29
CA VAL A 22 9.42 -3.65 6.25
C VAL A 22 8.02 -3.67 6.84
N MET A 23 7.72 -4.59 7.75
CA MET A 23 6.42 -4.66 8.42
C MET A 23 6.16 -3.44 9.31
N ILE A 24 7.18 -2.96 10.04
CA ILE A 24 7.07 -1.74 10.85
C ILE A 24 6.82 -0.53 9.95
N GLU A 25 7.55 -0.44 8.85
CA GLU A 25 7.36 0.64 7.87
C GLU A 25 5.97 0.60 7.25
N LEU A 26 5.46 -0.60 6.93
CA LEU A 26 4.09 -0.76 6.42
C LEU A 26 3.06 -0.22 7.42
N ALA A 27 3.19 -0.57 8.69
CA ALA A 27 2.29 -0.08 9.72
C ALA A 27 2.32 1.46 9.81
N LYS A 28 3.51 2.06 9.73
CA LYS A 28 3.67 3.51 9.70
C LYS A 28 2.98 4.11 8.47
N GLN A 29 3.16 3.52 7.29
CA GLN A 29 2.57 4.00 6.05
C GLN A 29 1.04 3.95 6.08
N VAL A 30 0.45 2.95 6.74
CA VAL A 30 -1.00 2.90 6.93
C VAL A 30 -1.47 4.08 7.77
N GLY A 31 -0.73 4.44 8.82
CA GLY A 31 -1.00 5.63 9.61
C GLY A 31 -0.89 6.93 8.81
N ASP A 32 0.13 7.03 7.96
CA ASP A 32 0.32 8.18 7.07
C ASP A 32 -0.84 8.30 6.07
N LEU A 33 -1.33 7.18 5.53
CA LEU A 33 -2.51 7.16 4.67
C LEU A 33 -3.75 7.66 5.42
N ALA A 34 -3.96 7.19 6.65
CA ALA A 34 -5.09 7.62 7.48
C ALA A 34 -5.04 9.13 7.69
N LYS A 35 -3.86 9.69 8.00
CA LYS A 35 -3.68 11.13 8.16
C LYS A 35 -3.97 11.89 6.87
N ALA A 36 -3.50 11.38 5.73
CA ALA A 36 -3.74 12.00 4.43
C ALA A 36 -5.24 12.05 4.11
N ILE A 37 -5.99 10.98 4.39
CA ILE A 37 -7.43 10.92 4.20
C ILE A 37 -8.14 11.91 5.11
N LEU A 38 -7.82 11.90 6.40
CA LEU A 38 -8.44 12.80 7.38
C LEU A 38 -8.17 14.27 7.03
N THR A 39 -6.98 14.59 6.55
CA THR A 39 -6.63 15.94 6.11
C THR A 39 -7.43 16.33 4.86
N THR A 40 -7.49 15.44 3.88
CA THR A 40 -8.19 15.68 2.61
C THR A 40 -9.69 15.87 2.83
N GLU A 41 -10.28 15.09 3.76
CA GLU A 41 -11.70 15.17 4.07
C GLU A 41 -12.04 16.29 5.07
N GLY A 42 -11.06 17.05 5.53
CA GLY A 42 -11.29 18.23 6.35
C GLY A 42 -11.59 17.97 7.83
N TYR A 43 -11.13 16.85 8.37
CA TYR A 43 -11.39 16.53 9.78
C TYR A 43 -10.46 17.24 10.75
N TYR A 44 -9.38 17.87 10.28
CA TYR A 44 -8.48 18.60 11.15
C TYR A 44 -8.88 20.08 11.26
N LEU A 45 -8.43 20.72 12.34
CA LEU A 45 -8.68 22.13 12.56
C LEU A 45 -8.00 23.00 11.50
N GLY A 46 -8.62 24.12 11.15
CA GLY A 46 -8.14 25.03 10.11
C GLY A 46 -6.74 25.58 10.34
N ASP A 47 -6.30 25.71 11.61
CA ASP A 47 -4.96 26.15 11.94
C ASP A 47 -3.87 25.14 11.57
N ARG A 48 -4.22 23.92 11.24
CA ARG A 48 -3.30 22.92 10.75
C ARG A 48 -3.13 22.93 9.23
N ASP A 49 -4.07 23.54 8.54
CA ASP A 49 -4.03 23.65 7.09
C ASP A 49 -2.75 24.42 6.66
N GLY A 50 -2.07 23.90 5.65
CA GLY A 50 -0.84 24.51 5.15
C GLY A 50 0.42 24.12 5.92
N GLN A 51 0.33 23.44 7.06
CA GLN A 51 1.51 22.86 7.70
C GLN A 51 2.04 21.69 6.86
N PRO A 52 3.37 21.50 6.79
CA PRO A 52 3.93 20.46 5.90
C PRO A 52 3.39 19.05 6.11
N GLY A 53 3.03 18.69 7.34
CA GLY A 53 2.49 17.37 7.66
C GLY A 53 0.99 17.19 7.38
N TYR A 54 0.31 18.25 6.92
CA TYR A 54 -1.14 18.27 6.74
C TYR A 54 -1.56 18.65 5.32
N ARG A 55 -0.74 18.27 4.35
CA ARG A 55 -1.11 18.45 2.95
C ARG A 55 -2.35 17.63 2.62
N ALA A 56 -3.33 18.30 2.01
CA ALA A 56 -4.55 17.67 1.54
C ALA A 56 -4.46 17.37 0.04
N GLY A 57 -5.32 16.51 -0.44
CA GLY A 57 -5.55 16.29 -1.85
C GLY A 57 -5.33 14.85 -2.30
N THR A 58 -5.89 14.55 -3.45
CA THR A 58 -5.85 13.23 -4.08
C THR A 58 -4.41 12.76 -4.35
N ASP A 59 -3.52 13.69 -4.73
CA ASP A 59 -2.12 13.37 -4.99
C ASP A 59 -1.42 12.86 -3.73
N ARG A 60 -1.74 13.43 -2.57
CA ARG A 60 -1.19 12.98 -1.29
C ARG A 60 -1.67 11.57 -0.97
N VAL A 61 -2.96 11.31 -1.14
CA VAL A 61 -3.55 9.99 -0.92
C VAL A 61 -2.91 8.97 -1.87
N ALA A 62 -2.74 9.33 -3.14
CA ALA A 62 -2.12 8.46 -4.14
C ALA A 62 -0.68 8.09 -3.76
N ASN A 63 0.10 9.06 -3.27
CA ASN A 63 1.48 8.80 -2.83
C ASN A 63 1.51 7.82 -1.66
N GLU A 64 0.62 7.99 -0.69
CA GLU A 64 0.57 7.08 0.46
C GLU A 64 0.15 5.67 0.06
N LEU A 65 -0.80 5.55 -0.87
CA LEU A 65 -1.18 4.24 -1.42
C LEU A 65 -0.02 3.57 -2.15
N ALA A 66 0.75 4.34 -2.93
CA ALA A 66 1.91 3.83 -3.64
C ALA A 66 3.00 3.32 -2.66
N ASP A 67 3.22 4.04 -1.57
CA ASP A 67 4.19 3.65 -0.54
C ASP A 67 3.77 2.34 0.15
N ILE A 68 2.47 2.18 0.44
CA ILE A 68 1.93 0.95 1.01
C ILE A 68 2.12 -0.20 0.02
N LEU A 69 1.78 0.01 -1.24
CA LEU A 69 1.95 -1.01 -2.27
C LEU A 69 3.41 -1.45 -2.38
N TYR A 70 4.34 -0.50 -2.33
CA TYR A 70 5.77 -0.81 -2.34
C TYR A 70 6.15 -1.76 -1.19
N CYS A 71 5.70 -1.48 0.04
CA CYS A 71 5.96 -2.36 1.18
C CYS A 71 5.33 -3.75 0.99
N LEU A 72 4.09 -3.81 0.50
CA LEU A 72 3.42 -5.08 0.23
C LEU A 72 4.18 -5.90 -0.81
N MET A 73 4.68 -5.26 -1.86
CA MET A 73 5.45 -5.93 -2.90
C MET A 73 6.79 -6.44 -2.38
N ARG A 74 7.43 -5.73 -1.43
CA ARG A 74 8.65 -6.22 -0.78
C ARG A 74 8.39 -7.48 0.04
N VAL A 75 7.27 -7.53 0.76
CA VAL A 75 6.86 -8.74 1.50
C VAL A 75 6.61 -9.89 0.53
N ALA A 76 5.86 -9.65 -0.53
CA ALA A 76 5.57 -10.66 -1.54
C ALA A 76 6.85 -11.19 -2.18
N ASP A 77 7.79 -10.30 -2.50
CA ASP A 77 9.07 -10.69 -3.10
C ASP A 77 9.91 -11.54 -2.14
N HIS A 78 9.88 -11.24 -0.85
CA HIS A 78 10.58 -12.04 0.16
C HIS A 78 10.13 -13.50 0.14
N TYR A 79 8.83 -13.74 -0.04
CA TYR A 79 8.25 -15.09 -0.09
C TYR A 79 8.09 -15.63 -1.51
N GLN A 80 8.57 -14.91 -2.51
CA GLN A 80 8.42 -15.26 -3.93
C GLN A 80 6.96 -15.48 -4.32
N ILE A 81 6.08 -14.60 -3.81
CA ILE A 81 4.65 -14.61 -4.12
C ILE A 81 4.38 -13.67 -5.29
N ASP A 82 3.63 -14.14 -6.29
CA ASP A 82 3.04 -13.27 -7.31
C ASP A 82 1.80 -12.62 -6.69
N LEU A 83 1.94 -11.36 -6.27
CA LEU A 83 0.90 -10.65 -5.54
C LEU A 83 -0.34 -10.41 -6.41
N ALA A 84 -0.15 -10.11 -7.69
CA ALA A 84 -1.27 -9.91 -8.61
C ALA A 84 -2.09 -11.19 -8.75
N GLU A 85 -1.44 -12.33 -8.92
CA GLU A 85 -2.11 -13.64 -8.99
C GLU A 85 -2.82 -13.98 -7.68
N ALA A 86 -2.16 -13.73 -6.54
CA ALA A 86 -2.75 -13.98 -5.23
C ALA A 86 -4.01 -13.14 -5.02
N HIS A 87 -3.99 -11.88 -5.47
CA HIS A 87 -5.14 -10.98 -5.38
C HIS A 87 -6.31 -11.50 -6.23
N VAL A 88 -6.06 -11.89 -7.48
CA VAL A 88 -7.10 -12.45 -8.35
C VAL A 88 -7.70 -13.72 -7.74
N ARG A 89 -6.86 -14.60 -7.20
CA ARG A 89 -7.31 -15.84 -6.55
C ARG A 89 -8.21 -15.55 -5.35
N ALA A 90 -7.84 -14.59 -4.53
CA ALA A 90 -8.63 -14.20 -3.35
C ALA A 90 -9.98 -13.61 -3.75
N ARG A 91 -10.00 -12.74 -4.78
CA ARG A 91 -11.26 -12.14 -5.27
C ARG A 91 -12.15 -13.19 -5.91
N THR A 92 -11.58 -14.14 -6.62
CA THR A 92 -12.34 -15.23 -7.23
C THR A 92 -13.03 -16.08 -6.17
N ALA A 93 -12.33 -16.43 -5.10
CA ALA A 93 -12.91 -17.18 -3.99
C ALA A 93 -14.05 -16.42 -3.31
N GLU A 94 -13.90 -15.10 -3.13
CA GLU A 94 -14.97 -14.27 -2.59
C GLU A 94 -16.19 -14.23 -3.50
N TRP A 95 -15.97 -14.10 -4.81
CA TRP A 95 -17.04 -14.11 -5.79
C TRP A 95 -17.83 -15.41 -5.74
N ASP A 96 -17.14 -16.54 -5.70
CA ASP A 96 -17.77 -17.85 -5.60
C ASP A 96 -18.62 -18.00 -4.34
N TYR A 97 -18.20 -17.39 -3.24
CA TYR A 97 -18.95 -17.40 -1.98
C TYR A 97 -20.21 -16.57 -2.05
N VAL A 98 -20.15 -15.35 -2.62
CA VAL A 98 -21.28 -14.41 -2.64
C VAL A 98 -22.21 -14.60 -3.83
N SER A 99 -21.72 -15.18 -4.93
CA SER A 99 -22.48 -15.37 -6.17
C SER A 99 -22.10 -16.70 -6.82
N PRO A 100 -22.40 -17.84 -6.15
CA PRO A 100 -21.90 -19.15 -6.62
C PRO A 100 -22.39 -19.57 -7.99
N ASP A 101 -23.55 -19.06 -8.42
CA ASP A 101 -24.15 -19.43 -9.71
C ASP A 101 -23.85 -18.42 -10.83
N ALA A 102 -23.13 -17.35 -10.52
CA ALA A 102 -22.81 -16.31 -11.49
C ALA A 102 -21.41 -16.53 -12.09
N PRO A 103 -21.22 -16.24 -13.38
CA PRO A 103 -19.89 -16.33 -13.98
C PRO A 103 -18.97 -15.25 -13.39
N ILE A 104 -17.68 -15.57 -13.32
CA ILE A 104 -16.67 -14.65 -12.80
C ILE A 104 -16.45 -13.52 -13.82
N PRO A 105 -16.71 -12.24 -13.47
CA PRO A 105 -16.66 -11.13 -14.45
C PRO A 105 -15.28 -10.87 -15.05
N TRP A 106 -14.21 -11.24 -14.36
CA TRP A 106 -12.82 -11.00 -14.82
C TRP A 106 -12.15 -12.28 -15.37
N ALA A 107 -12.88 -13.37 -15.47
CA ALA A 107 -12.37 -14.60 -16.10
C ALA A 107 -12.50 -14.49 -17.63
N ASP A 108 -11.48 -14.98 -18.34
CA ASP A 108 -11.49 -15.04 -19.81
C ASP A 108 -12.38 -16.16 -20.31
#